data_8f34c9741580c97e2d9f19a5ada707ea
#
_entry.id   8f34c9741580c97e2d9f19a5ada707ea
#
_cell.length_a   1.000
_cell.length_b   1.000
_cell.length_c   1.000
_cell.angle_alpha   90.00
_cell.angle_beta   90.00
_cell.angle_gamma   90.00
#
_symmetry.space_group_name_H-M   'P 1'
#
loop_
_entity.id
_entity.type
_entity.pdbx_description
1 polymer ?
#
loop_
_entity_poly.entity_id
_entity_poly.type
_entity_poly.pdbx_seq_one_letter_code
_entity_poly.pdbx_strand_id
1 'polypeptide(L)'
;MTKIWVLISDAVRARCFERDARGHALSELADFVHPLTSLQGTASGGDLTGEAGKGHGRTGHAGTQFEPHTEVHAKERANFAFELASYINKGVAEQRCHALVLIATGPMLGELRSHLSHESEKMVLASIANDLTHFTGHELEKRVNDALC
;
A
#
# COMPACT_ATOMS: atom_id res chain seq x y z
N MET A 1 15.86 20.80 -9.45
CA MET A 1 15.24 19.71 -10.18
C MET A 1 14.06 19.15 -9.42
N THR A 2 12.99 18.91 -10.14
CA THR A 2 11.79 18.37 -9.53
C THR A 2 11.91 16.86 -9.42
N LYS A 3 11.74 16.35 -8.21
CA LYS A 3 11.80 14.91 -7.97
C LYS A 3 10.37 14.41 -7.80
N ILE A 4 9.96 13.56 -8.71
CA ILE A 4 8.61 13.01 -8.73
C ILE A 4 8.66 11.60 -8.18
N TRP A 5 7.93 11.36 -7.11
CA TRP A 5 7.84 10.03 -6.52
C TRP A 5 6.56 9.37 -6.97
N VAL A 6 6.67 8.10 -7.35
CA VAL A 6 5.53 7.29 -7.75
C VAL A 6 5.42 6.14 -6.74
N LEU A 7 4.33 6.11 -6.01
CA LEU A 7 4.07 5.02 -5.07
C LEU A 7 3.04 4.09 -5.70
N ILE A 8 3.41 2.83 -5.79
CA ILE A 8 2.55 1.78 -6.35
C ILE A 8 2.27 0.80 -5.23
N SER A 9 1.00 0.57 -4.92
CA SER A 9 0.66 -0.20 -3.73
C SER A 9 -0.62 -1.02 -3.91
N ASP A 10 -0.64 -2.19 -3.29
CA ASP A 10 -1.88 -2.89 -2.97
C ASP A 10 -1.92 -3.03 -1.45
N ALA A 11 -2.75 -3.94 -0.94
CA ALA A 11 -2.95 -4.05 0.51
C ALA A 11 -1.75 -4.62 1.25
N VAL A 12 -0.82 -5.28 0.54
CA VAL A 12 0.26 -6.00 1.19
C VAL A 12 1.64 -5.66 0.63
N ARG A 13 1.70 -5.00 -0.50
CA ARG A 13 2.98 -4.65 -1.13
C ARG A 13 2.95 -3.22 -1.61
N ALA A 14 4.10 -2.60 -1.62
CA ALA A 14 4.22 -1.27 -2.18
C ALA A 14 5.64 -1.06 -2.66
N ARG A 15 5.77 -0.25 -3.68
CA ARG A 15 7.07 0.13 -4.21
C ARG A 15 7.04 1.61 -4.49
N CYS A 16 8.09 2.29 -4.10
CA CYS A 16 8.23 3.72 -4.35
C CYS A 16 9.36 3.96 -5.33
N PHE A 17 9.07 4.73 -6.37
CA PHE A 17 10.03 5.02 -7.40
C PHE A 17 10.21 6.52 -7.53
N GLU A 18 11.38 6.93 -7.99
CA GLU A 18 11.59 8.30 -8.43
C GLU A 18 11.50 8.29 -9.94
N ARG A 19 10.65 9.15 -10.50
CA ARG A 19 10.45 9.22 -11.93
C ARG A 19 11.26 10.36 -12.49
N ASP A 20 12.05 10.06 -13.51
CA ASP A 20 12.84 11.06 -14.20
C ASP A 20 11.88 11.97 -14.97
N ALA A 21 11.97 13.27 -14.71
CA ALA A 21 11.08 14.21 -15.36
C ALA A 21 11.29 14.28 -16.87
N ARG A 22 12.48 13.95 -17.33
CA ARG A 22 12.77 14.00 -18.76
C ARG A 22 12.54 12.69 -19.46
N GLY A 23 13.21 11.64 -19.01
CA GLY A 23 13.15 10.36 -19.67
C GLY A 23 12.02 9.48 -19.20
N HIS A 24 11.35 9.86 -18.11
CA HIS A 24 10.26 9.11 -17.51
C HIS A 24 10.68 7.73 -17.02
N ALA A 25 11.98 7.52 -16.84
CA ALA A 25 12.46 6.26 -16.27
C ALA A 25 12.16 6.22 -14.78
N LEU A 26 11.97 5.02 -14.28
CA LEU A 26 11.68 4.80 -12.87
C LEU A 26 12.90 4.23 -12.18
N SER A 27 13.30 4.84 -11.07
CA SER A 27 14.38 4.34 -10.24
C SER A 27 13.77 3.95 -8.90
N GLU A 28 13.93 2.70 -8.49
CA GLU A 28 13.31 2.22 -7.27
C GLU A 28 14.00 2.80 -6.06
N LEU A 29 13.22 3.41 -5.17
CA LEU A 29 13.72 4.00 -3.93
C LEU A 29 13.49 3.07 -2.75
N ALA A 30 12.38 2.38 -2.72
CA ALA A 30 12.03 1.54 -1.58
C ALA A 30 11.00 0.50 -1.99
N ASP A 31 11.03 -0.61 -1.28
CA ASP A 31 10.12 -1.72 -1.49
C ASP A 31 9.58 -2.10 -0.12
N PHE A 32 8.26 -2.23 -0.03
CA PHE A 32 7.60 -2.52 1.24
C PHE A 32 6.74 -3.76 1.09
N VAL A 33 6.81 -4.61 2.09
CA VAL A 33 5.91 -5.76 2.18
C VAL A 33 5.32 -5.74 3.58
N HIS A 34 4.00 -5.67 3.64
CA HIS A 34 3.33 -5.69 4.94
C HIS A 34 3.20 -7.14 5.38
N PRO A 35 3.74 -7.49 6.54
CA PRO A 35 3.64 -8.87 6.97
C PRO A 35 2.21 -9.21 7.34
N LEU A 36 1.70 -10.24 6.69
CA LEU A 36 0.37 -10.77 7.02
C LEU A 36 0.48 -11.96 7.95
N THR A 37 1.53 -11.99 8.74
CA THR A 37 1.77 -13.12 9.62
C THR A 37 0.61 -13.36 10.56
N SER A 38 0.00 -12.30 11.05
CA SER A 38 -1.14 -12.46 11.92
C SER A 38 -2.32 -13.11 11.19
N LEU A 39 -2.58 -12.69 9.96
CA LEU A 39 -3.66 -13.26 9.18
C LEU A 39 -3.31 -14.66 8.71
N GLN A 40 -2.10 -14.84 8.23
CA GLN A 40 -1.68 -16.16 7.76
C GLN A 40 -1.54 -17.12 8.91
N GLY A 41 -1.06 -16.65 10.04
CA GLY A 41 -0.93 -17.49 11.21
C GLY A 41 -2.27 -18.01 11.68
N THR A 42 -3.28 -17.18 11.67
CA THR A 42 -4.62 -17.63 12.04
C THR A 42 -5.20 -18.55 10.98
N ALA A 43 -4.87 -18.32 9.74
CA ALA A 43 -5.40 -19.16 8.68
C ALA A 43 -4.74 -20.53 8.69
N SER A 44 -3.46 -20.55 8.92
CA SER A 44 -2.75 -21.81 8.88
C SER A 44 -2.73 -22.48 10.21
N GLY A 45 -2.87 -22.14 11.15
CA GLY A 45 -2.79 -22.64 12.35
C GLY A 45 -2.93 -23.05 13.14
N GLY A 46 -2.68 -22.36 12.36
CA GLY A 46 -2.73 -22.56 12.95
C GLY A 46 -2.81 -22.72 13.17
N ASP A 47 -2.70 -22.53 13.14
CA ASP A 47 -2.82 -22.61 13.54
C ASP A 47 -2.96 -22.83 13.91
N LEU A 48 -2.89 -22.74 13.91
CA LEU A 48 -3.12 -22.90 14.59
C LEU A 48 -3.64 -23.41 15.02
N THR A 49 -3.68 -23.46 15.14
CA THR A 49 -4.19 -23.93 15.82
C THR A 49 -4.73 -24.36 16.21
N GLY A 50 -4.76 -24.46 16.24
CA GLY A 50 -5.45 -24.66 16.87
C GLY A 50 -6.01 -24.72 17.08
N GLU A 51 -5.84 -24.44 17.25
CA GLU A 51 -6.41 -24.37 17.76
C GLU A 51 -7.15 -24.26 17.82
N ALA A 52 -6.96 -24.17 17.76
CA ALA A 52 -7.72 -24.01 18.02
C ALA A 52 -8.50 -24.23 17.87
N GLY A 53 -8.41 -24.42 17.71
CA GLY A 53 -9.24 -24.51 17.92
C GLY A 53 -9.93 -24.84 17.86
N LYS A 54 -9.84 -24.80 17.93
CA LYS A 54 -10.54 -25.07 18.36
C LYS A 54 -11.41 -24.83 18.59
N GLY A 55 -11.35 -24.63 18.65
CA GLY A 55 -12.08 -24.29 19.14
C GLY A 55 -12.65 -24.01 18.94
N HIS A 56 -12.58 -23.87 18.81
CA HIS A 56 -13.17 -23.50 18.93
C HIS A 56 -13.99 -23.27 18.61
N GLY A 57 -14.00 -23.14 18.40
CA GLY A 57 -14.82 -22.93 18.47
C GLY A 57 -15.59 -22.90 18.09
N ARG A 58 -15.82 -22.96 18.18
CA ARG A 58 -16.58 -22.99 18.21
C ARG A 58 -17.43 -22.50 18.18
N THR A 59 -17.14 -22.38 18.37
CA THR A 59 -18.09 -21.97 18.60
C THR A 59 -18.88 -21.25 17.97
N GLY A 60 -19.38 -21.51 17.54
CA GLY A 60 -20.20 -21.22 16.60
C GLY A 60 -20.62 -19.87 16.43
N HIS A 61 -20.63 -19.20 15.65
CA HIS A 61 -21.02 -17.89 15.48
C HIS A 61 -20.65 -17.49 14.09
N ALA A 62 -21.16 -18.17 13.11
CA ALA A 62 -20.79 -17.96 11.73
C ALA A 62 -20.94 -16.51 11.31
N GLY A 63 -22.02 -15.87 11.74
CA GLY A 63 -22.24 -14.49 11.35
C GLY A 63 -21.19 -13.53 11.88
N THR A 64 -20.81 -13.75 13.13
CA THR A 64 -19.86 -12.85 13.75
C THR A 64 -18.44 -13.08 13.25
N GLN A 65 -18.16 -14.24 12.70
CA GLN A 65 -16.83 -14.53 12.25
C GLN A 65 -16.43 -13.67 11.05
N PHE A 66 -17.37 -13.28 10.23
CA PHE A 66 -17.05 -12.45 9.07
C PHE A 66 -16.60 -11.07 9.46
N GLU A 67 -17.27 -10.49 10.42
CA GLU A 67 -16.97 -9.11 10.78
C GLU A 67 -15.61 -8.94 11.39
N PRO A 68 -15.19 -9.77 12.35
CA PRO A 68 -13.84 -9.65 12.88
C PRO A 68 -12.77 -9.82 11.80
N HIS A 69 -13.01 -10.71 10.87
CA HIS A 69 -12.04 -10.93 9.79
C HIS A 69 -11.94 -9.69 8.91
N THR A 70 -13.07 -9.10 8.58
CA THR A 70 -13.10 -7.88 7.76
C THR A 70 -12.41 -6.74 8.48
N GLU A 71 -12.63 -6.63 9.78
CA GLU A 71 -11.99 -5.58 10.56
C GLU A 71 -10.49 -5.75 10.62
N VAL A 72 -10.01 -6.99 10.70
CA VAL A 72 -8.59 -7.25 10.71
C VAL A 72 -7.97 -6.82 9.40
N HIS A 73 -8.60 -7.14 8.28
CA HIS A 73 -8.09 -6.70 6.98
C HIS A 73 -8.08 -5.19 6.86
N ALA A 74 -9.14 -4.54 7.32
CA ALA A 74 -9.21 -3.09 7.25
C ALA A 74 -8.14 -2.46 8.13
N LYS A 75 -7.92 -3.01 9.32
CA LYS A 75 -6.92 -2.51 10.23
C LYS A 75 -5.51 -2.70 9.67
N GLU A 76 -5.25 -3.86 9.08
CA GLU A 76 -3.94 -4.12 8.48
C GLU A 76 -3.69 -3.20 7.31
N ARG A 77 -4.71 -2.94 6.51
CA ARG A 77 -4.59 -2.02 5.39
C ARG A 77 -4.27 -0.61 5.89
N ALA A 78 -4.96 -0.18 6.94
CA ALA A 78 -4.72 1.14 7.51
C ALA A 78 -3.31 1.25 8.09
N ASN A 79 -2.86 0.21 8.76
CA ASN A 79 -1.51 0.19 9.33
C ASN A 79 -0.45 0.28 8.24
N PHE A 80 -0.64 -0.46 7.16
CA PHE A 80 0.31 -0.43 6.05
C PHE A 80 0.30 0.94 5.38
N ALA A 81 -0.88 1.50 5.18
CA ALA A 81 -1.01 2.82 4.59
C ALA A 81 -0.34 3.88 5.46
N PHE A 82 -0.47 3.77 6.77
CA PHE A 82 0.18 4.68 7.68
C PHE A 82 1.70 4.62 7.52
N GLU A 83 2.23 3.42 7.43
CA GLU A 83 3.67 3.21 7.25
C GLU A 83 4.14 3.85 5.95
N LEU A 84 3.41 3.62 4.87
CA LEU A 84 3.77 4.17 3.57
C LEU A 84 3.65 5.69 3.55
N ALA A 85 2.58 6.21 4.14
CA ALA A 85 2.39 7.65 4.20
C ALA A 85 3.48 8.31 5.04
N SER A 86 3.92 7.65 6.11
CA SER A 86 5.02 8.17 6.93
C SER A 86 6.30 8.31 6.12
N TYR A 87 6.58 7.32 5.29
CA TYR A 87 7.75 7.38 4.42
C TYR A 87 7.65 8.57 3.47
N ILE A 88 6.48 8.76 2.87
CA ILE A 88 6.26 9.86 1.94
C ILE A 88 6.34 11.20 2.66
N ASN A 89 5.68 11.31 3.81
CA ASN A 89 5.68 12.55 4.57
C ASN A 89 7.08 12.97 4.94
N LYS A 90 7.91 12.01 5.32
CA LYS A 90 9.30 12.29 5.65
C LYS A 90 10.06 12.79 4.42
N GLY A 91 9.85 12.14 3.28
CA GLY A 91 10.51 12.56 2.05
C GLY A 91 10.13 13.96 1.62
N VAL A 92 8.85 14.30 1.77
CA VAL A 92 8.39 15.64 1.45
C VAL A 92 8.99 16.66 2.42
N ALA A 93 8.97 16.35 3.72
CA ALA A 93 9.51 17.26 4.73
C ALA A 93 11.01 17.50 4.54
N GLU A 94 11.73 16.50 4.07
CA GLU A 94 13.17 16.60 3.82
C GLU A 94 13.48 17.11 2.43
N GLN A 95 12.45 17.50 1.69
CA GLN A 95 12.59 18.07 0.35
C GLN A 95 13.21 17.09 -0.65
N ARG A 96 12.97 15.79 -0.43
CA ARG A 96 13.40 14.76 -1.37
C ARG A 96 12.30 14.42 -2.36
N CYS A 97 11.08 14.85 -2.08
CA CYS A 97 9.92 14.60 -2.94
C CYS A 97 9.25 15.93 -3.22
N HIS A 98 9.14 16.29 -4.48
CA HIS A 98 8.55 17.58 -4.89
C HIS A 98 7.21 17.39 -5.57
N ALA A 99 6.92 16.19 -6.04
CA ALA A 99 5.64 15.87 -6.66
C ALA A 99 5.39 14.39 -6.40
N LEU A 100 4.13 14.02 -6.31
CA LEU A 100 3.75 12.69 -5.86
C LEU A 100 2.65 12.13 -6.74
N VAL A 101 2.84 10.88 -7.17
CA VAL A 101 1.81 10.13 -7.90
C VAL A 101 1.49 8.91 -7.07
N LEU A 102 0.20 8.70 -6.79
CA LEU A 102 -0.25 7.54 -6.04
C LEU A 102 -1.03 6.61 -6.96
N ILE A 103 -0.58 5.38 -7.08
CA ILE A 103 -1.25 4.36 -7.86
C ILE A 103 -1.48 3.17 -6.94
N ALA A 104 -2.72 2.95 -6.55
CA ALA A 104 -3.04 1.93 -5.57
C ALA A 104 -4.45 1.42 -5.80
N THR A 105 -4.74 0.25 -5.20
CA THR A 105 -6.12 -0.23 -5.21
C THR A 105 -7.01 0.81 -4.54
N GLY A 106 -8.29 0.83 -4.90
CA GLY A 106 -9.20 1.84 -4.40
C GLY A 106 -9.18 2.01 -2.89
N PRO A 107 -9.40 0.90 -2.13
CA PRO A 107 -9.38 1.02 -0.66
C PRO A 107 -8.03 1.50 -0.13
N MET A 108 -6.94 1.04 -0.71
CA MET A 108 -5.61 1.45 -0.26
C MET A 108 -5.35 2.92 -0.56
N LEU A 109 -5.82 3.38 -1.71
CA LEU A 109 -5.66 4.77 -2.11
C LEU A 109 -6.32 5.71 -1.10
N GLY A 110 -7.53 5.36 -0.67
CA GLY A 110 -8.23 6.15 0.33
C GLY A 110 -7.49 6.19 1.65
N GLU A 111 -6.98 5.04 2.08
CA GLU A 111 -6.23 4.98 3.32
C GLU A 111 -4.95 5.81 3.24
N LEU A 112 -4.23 5.70 2.12
CA LEU A 112 -3.01 6.47 1.95
C LEU A 112 -3.29 7.96 2.05
N ARG A 113 -4.30 8.43 1.36
CA ARG A 113 -4.61 9.84 1.36
C ARG A 113 -5.00 10.34 2.75
N SER A 114 -5.64 9.50 3.54
CA SER A 114 -6.07 9.90 4.88
C SER A 114 -4.90 10.09 5.84
N HIS A 115 -3.74 9.53 5.53
CA HIS A 115 -2.56 9.61 6.39
C HIS A 115 -1.50 10.57 5.88
N LEU A 116 -1.70 11.17 4.71
CA LEU A 116 -0.74 12.12 4.18
C LEU A 116 -0.80 13.43 4.97
N SER A 117 0.36 14.02 5.20
CA SER A 117 0.41 15.33 5.82
C SER A 117 -0.17 16.37 4.86
N HIS A 118 -0.48 17.54 5.42
CA HIS A 118 -0.99 18.63 4.60
C HIS A 118 -0.02 18.98 3.47
N GLU A 119 1.26 19.00 3.79
CA GLU A 119 2.28 19.29 2.77
C GLU A 119 2.31 18.23 1.68
N SER A 120 2.24 16.96 2.08
CA SER A 120 2.27 15.87 1.12
C SER A 120 1.05 15.91 0.21
N GLU A 121 -0.11 16.25 0.76
CA GLU A 121 -1.33 16.37 -0.04
C GLU A 121 -1.16 17.39 -1.16
N LYS A 122 -0.47 18.48 -0.86
CA LYS A 122 -0.25 19.51 -1.87
C LYS A 122 0.66 19.03 -3.00
N MET A 123 1.46 18.02 -2.74
CA MET A 123 2.41 17.50 -3.74
C MET A 123 1.76 16.51 -4.69
N VAL A 124 0.55 16.05 -4.41
CA VAL A 124 -0.10 15.00 -5.19
C VAL A 124 -0.48 15.53 -6.57
N LEU A 125 0.15 14.99 -7.60
CA LEU A 125 -0.17 15.31 -8.98
C LEU A 125 -1.31 14.46 -9.50
N ALA A 126 -1.36 13.19 -9.11
CA ALA A 126 -2.36 12.28 -9.60
C ALA A 126 -2.58 11.17 -8.59
N SER A 127 -3.82 10.70 -8.51
CA SER A 127 -4.21 9.55 -7.70
C SER A 127 -4.97 8.62 -8.63
N ILE A 128 -4.45 7.42 -8.81
CA ILE A 128 -4.98 6.48 -9.79
C ILE A 128 -5.34 5.19 -9.09
N ALA A 129 -6.60 4.79 -9.23
CA ALA A 129 -7.09 3.55 -8.61
C ALA A 129 -6.80 2.39 -9.55
N ASN A 130 -5.63 1.80 -9.39
CA ASN A 130 -5.21 0.69 -10.23
C ASN A 130 -4.14 -0.09 -9.47
N ASP A 131 -4.06 -1.38 -9.74
CA ASP A 131 -3.05 -2.23 -9.12
C ASP A 131 -1.97 -2.54 -10.14
N LEU A 132 -0.82 -1.92 -9.98
CA LEU A 132 0.32 -2.15 -10.84
C LEU A 132 1.45 -2.89 -10.13
N THR A 133 1.16 -3.45 -8.95
CA THR A 133 2.21 -4.08 -8.14
C THR A 133 2.82 -5.31 -8.79
N HIS A 134 2.13 -5.92 -9.74
CA HIS A 134 2.60 -7.14 -10.39
C HIS A 134 3.48 -6.89 -11.61
N PHE A 135 3.64 -5.66 -12.00
CA PHE A 135 4.45 -5.31 -13.17
C PHE A 135 5.84 -4.89 -12.76
N THR A 136 6.82 -5.12 -13.61
CA THR A 136 8.21 -4.77 -13.33
C THR A 136 8.86 -4.26 -14.61
N GLY A 137 10.02 -3.60 -14.46
CA GLY A 137 10.84 -3.19 -15.58
C GLY A 137 10.12 -2.28 -16.55
N HIS A 138 10.34 -2.51 -17.84
CA HIS A 138 9.76 -1.67 -18.88
C HIS A 138 8.23 -1.73 -18.90
N GLU A 139 7.66 -2.88 -18.57
CA GLU A 139 6.22 -3.00 -18.53
C GLU A 139 5.63 -2.06 -17.49
N LEU A 140 6.27 -2.00 -16.32
CA LEU A 140 5.82 -1.10 -15.26
C LEU A 140 5.96 0.35 -15.70
N GLU A 141 7.10 0.71 -16.28
CA GLU A 141 7.31 2.07 -16.75
C GLU A 141 6.26 2.47 -17.77
N LYS A 142 5.97 1.58 -18.69
CA LYS A 142 4.98 1.84 -19.70
C LYS A 142 3.60 2.07 -19.08
N ARG A 143 3.23 1.22 -18.13
CA ARG A 143 1.93 1.33 -17.50
C ARG A 143 1.80 2.62 -16.69
N VAL A 144 2.86 3.00 -16.00
CA VAL A 144 2.87 4.25 -15.24
C VAL A 144 2.75 5.45 -16.18
N ASN A 145 3.53 5.44 -17.25
CA ASN A 145 3.50 6.55 -18.19
C ASN A 145 2.15 6.64 -18.89
N ASP A 146 1.57 5.51 -19.28
CA ASP A 146 0.24 5.51 -19.87
C ASP A 146 -0.81 6.07 -18.92
N ALA A 147 -0.68 5.76 -17.64
CA ALA A 147 -1.63 6.24 -16.65
C ALA A 147 -1.52 7.74 -16.41
N LEU A 148 -0.35 8.30 -16.65
CA LEU A 148 -0.11 9.73 -16.42
C LEU A 148 -0.35 10.59 -17.65
N CYS A 149 -0.57 9.99 -18.80
CA CYS A 149 -0.79 10.75 -20.05
C CYS A 149 -2.24 11.01 -20.35
#